data_1725d2e7add2f1ad0735bac0ba3375b6
#
_entry.id   1725d2e7add2f1ad0735bac0ba3375b6
#
_cell.length_a   1.000
_cell.length_b   1.000
_cell.length_c   1.000
_cell.angle_alpha   90.00
_cell.angle_beta   90.00
_cell.angle_gamma   90.00
#
_symmetry.space_group_name_H-M   'P 1'
#
loop_
_entity.id
_entity.type
_entity.pdbx_description
1 polymer ?
#
loop_
_entity_poly.entity_id
_entity_poly.type
_entity_poly.pdbx_seq_one_letter_code
_entity_poly.pdbx_strand_id
1 'polypeptide(L)'
;VGMVSAASFGCASILPISWMYITLMGTAGLRKATQVALLNANYIAKRLAPHYATLYTGRNGLVAHECILDVRPLEKTSGIGAEDVAKRLIDFGFHAPTLSFPVAGTLMVEPTESESQHELDRFIDAMIQIREEIQAIEDGKLDREDNPLKHAPHTAGAVSASEWTHAYPRELAAFPLPSLKLQKYWPPVARVDNVYGDKNIMCACIPVDAYKEDVEA
;
A
#
# COMPACT_ATOMS: atom_id res chain seq x y z
N VAL A 1 -26.44 -17.56 -18.53
CA VAL A 1 -25.57 -16.76 -17.67
C VAL A 1 -26.35 -15.51 -17.29
N GLY A 2 -26.65 -15.33 -16.00
CA GLY A 2 -27.39 -14.16 -15.50
C GLY A 2 -26.51 -12.89 -15.48
N MET A 3 -27.15 -11.73 -15.30
CA MET A 3 -26.43 -10.45 -15.16
C MET A 3 -25.65 -10.42 -13.85
N VAL A 4 -24.38 -9.97 -13.92
CA VAL A 4 -23.49 -9.89 -12.75
C VAL A 4 -23.72 -8.61 -11.95
N SER A 5 -24.34 -7.57 -12.56
CA SER A 5 -24.68 -6.31 -11.90
C SER A 5 -26.05 -5.81 -12.36
N ALA A 6 -26.65 -4.90 -11.59
CA ALA A 6 -27.91 -4.25 -11.94
C ALA A 6 -27.82 -3.34 -13.17
N ALA A 7 -26.61 -3.02 -13.66
CA ALA A 7 -26.36 -2.16 -14.80
C ALA A 7 -25.85 -2.97 -16.00
N SER A 8 -26.77 -3.47 -16.83
CA SER A 8 -26.46 -4.33 -17.99
C SER A 8 -25.55 -3.67 -19.04
N PHE A 9 -25.60 -2.34 -19.14
CA PHE A 9 -24.86 -1.54 -20.14
C PHE A 9 -23.86 -0.58 -19.49
N GLY A 10 -23.49 -0.82 -18.23
CA GLY A 10 -22.64 0.05 -17.43
C GLY A 10 -23.42 1.08 -16.63
N CYS A 11 -22.73 1.84 -15.79
CA CYS A 11 -23.32 2.85 -14.93
C CYS A 11 -23.09 4.24 -15.51
N ALA A 12 -24.14 4.86 -16.08
CA ALA A 12 -24.04 6.18 -16.69
C ALA A 12 -23.68 7.30 -15.68
N SER A 13 -23.89 7.08 -14.38
CA SER A 13 -23.55 8.05 -13.33
C SER A 13 -22.03 8.32 -13.18
N ILE A 14 -21.18 7.48 -13.75
CA ILE A 14 -19.72 7.75 -13.77
C ILE A 14 -19.33 8.80 -14.82
N LEU A 15 -20.11 9.00 -15.86
CA LEU A 15 -19.82 9.96 -16.93
C LEU A 15 -19.76 11.42 -16.45
N PRO A 16 -20.68 11.89 -15.57
CA PRO A 16 -20.60 13.23 -14.98
C PRO A 16 -19.30 13.49 -14.21
N ILE A 17 -18.65 12.47 -13.63
CA ILE A 17 -17.37 12.62 -12.93
C ILE A 17 -16.30 13.13 -13.90
N SER A 18 -16.11 12.45 -15.01
CA SER A 18 -15.15 12.84 -16.05
C SER A 18 -15.50 14.19 -16.66
N TRP A 19 -16.79 14.44 -16.94
CA TRP A 19 -17.25 15.70 -17.50
C TRP A 19 -16.99 16.87 -16.56
N MET A 20 -17.29 16.72 -15.26
CA MET A 20 -17.02 17.77 -14.26
C MET A 20 -15.52 18.02 -14.10
N TYR A 21 -14.71 16.97 -14.04
CA TYR A 21 -13.25 17.08 -13.93
C TYR A 21 -12.67 17.86 -15.12
N ILE A 22 -13.04 17.50 -16.35
CA ILE A 22 -12.60 18.19 -17.57
C ILE A 22 -13.06 19.64 -17.58
N THR A 23 -14.32 19.90 -17.20
CA THR A 23 -14.91 21.25 -17.19
C THR A 23 -14.22 22.16 -16.16
N LEU A 24 -13.95 21.65 -14.96
CA LEU A 24 -13.28 22.38 -13.88
C LEU A 24 -11.82 22.68 -14.21
N MET A 25 -11.11 21.70 -14.77
CA MET A 25 -9.67 21.81 -15.05
C MET A 25 -9.38 22.61 -16.32
N GLY A 26 -10.21 22.47 -17.35
CA GLY A 26 -9.96 23.02 -18.68
C GLY A 26 -8.67 22.46 -19.30
N THR A 27 -8.34 22.90 -20.52
CA THR A 27 -7.16 22.41 -21.24
C THR A 27 -5.85 22.69 -20.51
N ALA A 28 -5.72 23.87 -19.93
CA ALA A 28 -4.51 24.27 -19.20
C ALA A 28 -4.32 23.47 -17.92
N GLY A 29 -5.41 23.25 -17.16
CA GLY A 29 -5.41 22.47 -15.93
C GLY A 29 -5.10 21.01 -16.19
N LEU A 30 -5.71 20.37 -17.17
CA LEU A 30 -5.44 18.97 -17.56
C LEU A 30 -3.98 18.77 -17.97
N ARG A 31 -3.41 19.70 -18.76
CA ARG A 31 -1.99 19.65 -19.11
C ARG A 31 -1.11 19.77 -17.87
N LYS A 32 -1.40 20.71 -16.97
CA LYS A 32 -0.64 20.90 -15.74
C LYS A 32 -0.74 19.69 -14.82
N ALA A 33 -1.93 19.09 -14.65
CA ALA A 33 -2.13 17.87 -13.89
C ALA A 33 -1.22 16.73 -14.39
N THR A 34 -1.20 16.49 -15.70
CA THR A 34 -0.31 15.49 -16.32
C THR A 34 1.16 15.79 -16.05
N GLN A 35 1.58 17.05 -16.21
CA GLN A 35 2.97 17.46 -15.95
C GLN A 35 3.36 17.25 -14.48
N VAL A 36 2.47 17.55 -13.53
CA VAL A 36 2.71 17.33 -12.10
C VAL A 36 2.76 15.84 -11.77
N ALA A 37 1.87 15.02 -12.34
CA ALA A 37 1.91 13.57 -12.15
C ALA A 37 3.25 12.97 -12.62
N LEU A 38 3.74 13.37 -13.79
CA LEU A 38 5.06 12.96 -14.29
C LEU A 38 6.19 13.44 -13.37
N LEU A 39 6.13 14.68 -12.89
CA LEU A 39 7.12 15.24 -11.96
C LEU A 39 7.15 14.45 -10.65
N ASN A 40 6.00 14.18 -10.06
CA ASN A 40 5.87 13.48 -8.78
C ASN A 40 6.44 12.06 -8.85
N ALA A 41 6.09 11.29 -9.91
CA ALA A 41 6.61 9.94 -10.09
C ALA A 41 8.14 9.93 -10.27
N ASN A 42 8.69 10.87 -11.06
CA ASN A 42 10.13 11.01 -11.24
C ASN A 42 10.84 11.50 -9.97
N TYR A 43 10.19 12.35 -9.17
CA TYR A 43 10.72 12.77 -7.88
C TYR A 43 10.90 11.58 -6.94
N ILE A 44 9.85 10.75 -6.79
CA ILE A 44 9.92 9.53 -5.97
C ILE A 44 11.00 8.58 -6.51
N ALA A 45 10.98 8.27 -7.80
CA ALA A 45 11.95 7.37 -8.42
C ALA A 45 13.39 7.84 -8.19
N LYS A 46 13.66 9.13 -8.33
CA LYS A 46 14.97 9.72 -8.11
C LYS A 46 15.42 9.66 -6.66
N ARG A 47 14.52 9.99 -5.73
CA ARG A 47 14.82 9.99 -4.30
C ARG A 47 15.05 8.56 -3.77
N LEU A 48 14.30 7.59 -4.28
CA LEU A 48 14.41 6.18 -3.88
C LEU A 48 15.50 5.41 -4.65
N ALA A 49 16.11 5.95 -5.70
CA ALA A 49 17.12 5.27 -6.51
C ALA A 49 18.30 4.65 -5.73
N PRO A 50 18.80 5.26 -4.63
CA PRO A 50 19.84 4.64 -3.80
C PRO A 50 19.39 3.42 -3.00
N HIS A 51 18.08 3.22 -2.84
CA HIS A 51 17.46 2.25 -1.95
C HIS A 51 16.74 1.12 -2.70
N TYR A 52 16.08 1.48 -3.81
CA TYR A 52 15.28 0.56 -4.63
C TYR A 52 15.58 0.82 -6.11
N ALA A 53 15.80 -0.23 -6.88
CA ALA A 53 15.93 -0.10 -8.31
C ALA A 53 14.58 0.21 -8.96
N THR A 54 14.54 1.17 -9.88
CA THR A 54 13.40 1.38 -10.78
C THR A 54 13.52 0.42 -11.95
N LEU A 55 12.53 -0.47 -12.11
CA LEU A 55 12.63 -1.58 -13.07
C LEU A 55 12.57 -1.10 -14.53
N TYR A 56 11.68 -0.16 -14.84
CA TYR A 56 11.50 0.35 -16.20
C TYR A 56 11.68 1.86 -16.26
N THR A 57 12.48 2.31 -17.21
CA THR A 57 12.71 3.72 -17.50
C THR A 57 12.71 3.99 -18.99
N GLY A 58 12.39 5.19 -19.39
CA GLY A 58 12.55 5.68 -20.76
C GLY A 58 13.98 6.03 -21.11
N ARG A 59 14.18 6.65 -22.30
CA ARG A 59 15.50 6.93 -22.87
C ARG A 59 16.44 7.76 -21.97
N ASN A 60 15.91 8.65 -21.14
CA ASN A 60 16.68 9.55 -20.29
C ASN A 60 16.68 9.08 -18.83
N GLY A 61 16.35 7.82 -18.55
CA GLY A 61 16.21 7.31 -17.19
C GLY A 61 15.01 7.86 -16.43
N LEU A 62 14.05 8.47 -17.14
CA LEU A 62 12.81 9.00 -16.56
C LEU A 62 11.68 7.97 -16.65
N VAL A 63 10.75 8.06 -15.71
CA VAL A 63 9.50 7.31 -15.70
C VAL A 63 8.34 8.18 -16.19
N ALA A 64 7.19 7.56 -16.49
CA ALA A 64 5.96 8.27 -16.82
C ALA A 64 5.27 8.79 -15.53
N HIS A 65 3.96 8.56 -15.37
CA HIS A 65 3.20 8.98 -14.19
C HIS A 65 3.28 7.99 -13.02
N GLU A 66 3.96 6.88 -13.22
CA GLU A 66 4.19 5.82 -12.23
C GLU A 66 5.65 5.35 -12.27
N CYS A 67 6.12 4.77 -11.17
CA CYS A 67 7.41 4.10 -11.12
C CYS A 67 7.27 2.69 -10.54
N ILE A 68 8.00 1.74 -11.12
CA ILE A 68 8.01 0.35 -10.70
C ILE A 68 9.26 0.09 -9.87
N LEU A 69 9.08 -0.12 -8.56
CA LEU A 69 10.17 -0.43 -7.65
C LEU A 69 10.38 -1.94 -7.55
N ASP A 70 11.61 -2.38 -7.79
CA ASP A 70 11.97 -3.80 -7.77
C ASP A 70 12.39 -4.26 -6.36
N VAL A 71 11.57 -5.10 -5.72
CA VAL A 71 11.83 -5.67 -4.39
C VAL A 71 12.51 -7.04 -4.47
N ARG A 72 12.50 -7.70 -5.62
CA ARG A 72 13.04 -9.07 -5.80
C ARG A 72 14.49 -9.26 -5.36
N PRO A 73 15.42 -8.31 -5.55
CA PRO A 73 16.77 -8.45 -5.02
C PRO A 73 16.81 -8.50 -3.49
N LEU A 74 15.96 -7.71 -2.82
CA LEU A 74 15.85 -7.65 -1.36
C LEU A 74 15.24 -8.92 -0.78
N GLU A 75 14.26 -9.50 -1.47
CA GLU A 75 13.66 -10.78 -1.07
C GLU A 75 14.69 -11.91 -1.06
N LYS A 76 15.60 -11.96 -2.03
CA LYS A 76 16.66 -12.96 -2.10
C LYS A 76 17.63 -12.88 -0.92
N THR A 77 17.94 -11.67 -0.47
CA THR A 77 18.95 -11.44 0.59
C THR A 77 18.37 -11.50 2.00
N SER A 78 17.16 -10.95 2.20
CA SER A 78 16.52 -10.79 3.50
C SER A 78 15.33 -11.73 3.75
N GLY A 79 14.71 -12.28 2.70
CA GLY A 79 13.44 -12.98 2.79
C GLY A 79 12.22 -12.06 2.81
N ILE A 80 12.41 -10.72 2.69
CA ILE A 80 11.34 -9.72 2.71
C ILE A 80 10.86 -9.47 1.28
N GLY A 81 9.64 -9.89 1.00
CA GLY A 81 8.99 -9.71 -0.29
C GLY A 81 8.18 -8.42 -0.41
N ALA A 82 7.62 -8.19 -1.60
CA ALA A 82 6.81 -7.00 -1.88
C ALA A 82 5.57 -6.91 -0.97
N GLU A 83 4.95 -8.03 -0.60
CA GLU A 83 3.82 -8.06 0.33
C GLU A 83 4.23 -7.59 1.74
N ASP A 84 5.40 -7.98 2.23
CA ASP A 84 5.90 -7.55 3.53
C ASP A 84 6.10 -6.04 3.57
N VAL A 85 6.69 -5.47 2.51
CA VAL A 85 6.85 -4.01 2.35
C VAL A 85 5.49 -3.32 2.30
N ALA A 86 4.53 -3.86 1.54
CA ALA A 86 3.18 -3.32 1.42
C ALA A 86 2.45 -3.31 2.78
N LYS A 87 2.53 -4.41 3.53
CA LYS A 87 1.94 -4.50 4.88
C LYS A 87 2.63 -3.55 5.86
N ARG A 88 3.95 -3.39 5.77
CA ARG A 88 4.70 -2.47 6.63
C ARG A 88 4.34 -1.00 6.36
N LEU A 89 4.08 -0.62 5.11
CA LEU A 89 3.60 0.72 4.75
C LEU A 89 2.30 1.11 5.46
N ILE A 90 1.43 0.15 5.80
CA ILE A 90 0.21 0.41 6.58
C ILE A 90 0.54 0.95 7.97
N ASP A 91 1.62 0.47 8.60
CA ASP A 91 2.10 0.99 9.89
C ASP A 91 2.56 2.46 9.81
N PHE A 92 2.99 2.91 8.62
CA PHE A 92 3.31 4.31 8.33
C PHE A 92 2.10 5.14 7.91
N GLY A 93 0.91 4.54 7.86
CA GLY A 93 -0.34 5.21 7.50
C GLY A 93 -0.54 5.36 5.99
N PHE A 94 0.05 4.48 5.19
CA PHE A 94 -0.15 4.45 3.74
C PHE A 94 -1.00 3.26 3.32
N HIS A 95 -1.91 3.51 2.38
CA HIS A 95 -2.43 2.44 1.54
C HIS A 95 -1.32 2.00 0.60
N ALA A 96 -1.02 0.70 0.59
CA ALA A 96 0.11 0.20 -0.17
C ALA A 96 -0.06 0.43 -1.68
N PRO A 97 1.03 0.66 -2.41
CA PRO A 97 1.03 0.69 -3.88
C PRO A 97 0.55 -0.64 -4.48
N THR A 98 0.15 -0.61 -5.75
CA THR A 98 -0.24 -1.83 -6.49
C THR A 98 0.88 -2.86 -6.44
N LEU A 99 0.52 -4.05 -5.96
CA LEU A 99 1.46 -5.12 -5.65
C LEU A 99 1.64 -6.05 -6.85
N SER A 100 2.90 -6.43 -7.13
CA SER A 100 3.25 -7.44 -8.12
C SER A 100 2.68 -7.17 -9.52
N PHE A 101 2.64 -5.92 -9.93
CA PHE A 101 2.23 -5.47 -11.25
C PHE A 101 3.19 -4.39 -11.77
N PRO A 102 3.58 -4.43 -13.05
CA PRO A 102 3.31 -5.46 -14.08
C PRO A 102 4.12 -6.75 -13.90
N VAL A 103 5.03 -6.80 -12.95
CA VAL A 103 5.92 -7.94 -12.69
C VAL A 103 5.77 -8.39 -11.24
N ALA A 104 5.71 -9.69 -11.01
CA ALA A 104 5.68 -10.26 -9.66
C ALA A 104 6.89 -9.79 -8.83
N GLY A 105 6.67 -9.46 -7.55
CA GLY A 105 7.70 -8.99 -6.63
C GLY A 105 8.11 -7.53 -6.83
N THR A 106 7.25 -6.71 -7.46
CA THR A 106 7.44 -5.27 -7.62
C THR A 106 6.33 -4.48 -6.94
N LEU A 107 6.56 -3.17 -6.76
CA LEU A 107 5.57 -2.20 -6.31
C LEU A 107 5.40 -1.13 -7.39
N MET A 108 4.18 -0.89 -7.85
CA MET A 108 3.86 0.18 -8.78
C MET A 108 3.37 1.39 -7.99
N VAL A 109 4.19 2.44 -7.95
CA VAL A 109 3.91 3.68 -7.23
C VAL A 109 3.39 4.73 -8.19
N GLU A 110 2.15 5.17 -7.99
CA GLU A 110 1.46 6.17 -8.79
C GLU A 110 0.99 7.32 -7.88
N PRO A 111 1.79 8.40 -7.73
CA PRO A 111 1.47 9.49 -6.81
C PRO A 111 0.38 10.43 -7.35
N THR A 112 0.05 10.37 -8.64
CA THR A 112 -0.83 11.29 -9.36
C THR A 112 -0.38 12.76 -9.27
N GLU A 113 -1.26 13.70 -9.63
CA GLU A 113 -1.06 15.14 -9.47
C GLU A 113 -1.58 15.68 -8.14
N SER A 114 -2.37 14.88 -7.41
CA SER A 114 -3.11 15.34 -6.23
C SER A 114 -2.31 15.25 -4.93
N GLU A 115 -1.21 14.51 -4.92
CA GLU A 115 -0.38 14.42 -3.72
C GLU A 115 0.50 15.67 -3.55
N SER A 116 0.55 16.19 -2.32
CA SER A 116 1.44 17.28 -1.98
C SER A 116 2.89 16.81 -1.88
N GLN A 117 3.86 17.73 -2.04
CA GLN A 117 5.28 17.40 -1.84
C GLN A 117 5.52 16.82 -0.43
N HIS A 118 4.82 17.32 0.59
CA HIS A 118 4.92 16.80 1.95
C HIS A 118 4.52 15.31 2.03
N GLU A 119 3.43 14.91 1.36
CA GLU A 119 3.01 13.51 1.31
C GLU A 119 4.00 12.64 0.51
N LEU A 120 4.56 13.17 -0.58
CA LEU A 120 5.61 12.47 -1.32
C LEU A 120 6.86 12.23 -0.45
N ASP A 121 7.29 13.26 0.28
CA ASP A 121 8.44 13.15 1.20
C ASP A 121 8.14 12.17 2.34
N ARG A 122 6.95 12.21 2.92
CA ARG A 122 6.50 11.27 3.95
C ARG A 122 6.52 9.82 3.46
N PHE A 123 6.07 9.58 2.22
CA PHE A 123 6.13 8.27 1.59
C PHE A 123 7.57 7.81 1.35
N ILE A 124 8.42 8.70 0.84
CA ILE A 124 9.84 8.43 0.60
C ILE A 124 10.55 8.06 1.90
N ASP A 125 10.32 8.83 2.97
CA ASP A 125 10.92 8.56 4.29
C ASP A 125 10.46 7.20 4.84
N ALA A 126 9.18 6.84 4.67
CA ALA A 126 8.68 5.51 5.04
C ALA A 126 9.39 4.39 4.26
N MET A 127 9.55 4.54 2.95
CA MET A 127 10.24 3.56 2.12
C MET A 127 11.73 3.44 2.49
N ILE A 128 12.40 4.55 2.78
CA ILE A 128 13.80 4.54 3.23
C ILE A 128 13.90 3.81 4.57
N GLN A 129 13.03 4.12 5.54
CA GLN A 129 13.01 3.43 6.83
C GLN A 129 12.76 1.92 6.69
N ILE A 130 11.84 1.52 5.82
CA ILE A 130 11.61 0.10 5.50
C ILE A 130 12.88 -0.54 4.93
N ARG A 131 13.61 0.16 4.06
CA ARG A 131 14.88 -0.34 3.52
C ARG A 131 15.95 -0.50 4.61
N GLU A 132 15.98 0.39 5.58
CA GLU A 132 16.88 0.28 6.76
C GLU A 132 16.50 -0.91 7.65
N GLU A 133 15.22 -1.18 7.86
CA GLU A 133 14.75 -2.39 8.55
C GLU A 133 15.16 -3.66 7.79
N ILE A 134 15.05 -3.68 6.46
CA ILE A 134 15.53 -4.79 5.63
C ILE A 134 17.06 -4.96 5.77
N GLN A 135 17.81 -3.85 5.76
CA GLN A 135 19.26 -3.90 5.97
C GLN A 135 19.63 -4.46 7.35
N ALA A 136 18.85 -4.13 8.38
CA ALA A 136 19.07 -4.68 9.72
C ALA A 136 18.83 -6.20 9.77
N ILE A 137 17.93 -6.74 8.95
CA ILE A 137 17.74 -8.19 8.79
C ILE A 137 18.94 -8.80 8.03
N GLU A 138 19.38 -8.15 6.95
CA GLU A 138 20.55 -8.59 6.18
C GLU A 138 21.81 -8.63 7.02
N ASP A 139 21.97 -7.67 7.95
CA ASP A 139 23.09 -7.55 8.89
C ASP A 139 22.96 -8.51 10.10
N GLY A 140 21.85 -9.24 10.25
CA GLY A 140 21.58 -10.11 11.40
C GLY A 140 21.26 -9.37 12.71
N LYS A 141 20.92 -8.07 12.63
CA LYS A 141 20.47 -7.25 13.78
C LYS A 141 19.00 -7.46 14.14
N LEU A 142 18.19 -7.81 13.14
CA LEU A 142 16.80 -8.26 13.28
C LEU A 142 16.70 -9.71 12.83
N ASP A 143 15.82 -10.45 13.46
CA ASP A 143 15.54 -11.84 13.10
C ASP A 143 14.88 -11.94 11.72
N ARG A 144 15.14 -13.00 10.97
CA ARG A 144 14.61 -13.16 9.61
C ARG A 144 13.12 -13.48 9.56
N GLU A 145 12.61 -14.16 10.58
CA GLU A 145 11.21 -14.60 10.65
C GLU A 145 10.41 -13.74 11.64
N ASP A 146 11.02 -13.35 12.78
CA ASP A 146 10.38 -12.52 13.80
C ASP A 146 10.90 -11.07 13.72
N ASN A 147 10.36 -10.30 12.79
CA ASN A 147 10.72 -8.91 12.54
C ASN A 147 9.49 -8.04 12.20
N PRO A 148 9.60 -6.71 12.27
CA PRO A 148 8.46 -5.81 12.05
C PRO A 148 7.80 -5.95 10.68
N LEU A 149 8.54 -6.32 9.63
CA LEU A 149 7.98 -6.46 8.28
C LEU A 149 7.16 -7.74 8.14
N LYS A 150 7.60 -8.84 8.75
CA LYS A 150 6.87 -10.12 8.72
C LYS A 150 5.57 -10.06 9.51
N HIS A 151 5.52 -9.26 10.57
CA HIS A 151 4.34 -9.16 11.44
C HIS A 151 3.48 -7.92 11.19
N ALA A 152 3.88 -7.04 10.28
CA ALA A 152 3.07 -5.88 9.89
C ALA A 152 1.74 -6.31 9.24
N PRO A 153 0.67 -5.51 9.41
CA PRO A 153 0.60 -4.28 10.19
C PRO A 153 0.31 -4.52 11.68
N HIS A 154 0.75 -3.58 12.54
CA HIS A 154 0.60 -3.66 13.98
C HIS A 154 -0.60 -2.86 14.48
N THR A 155 -1.61 -3.53 15.02
CA THR A 155 -2.79 -2.88 15.61
C THR A 155 -2.47 -2.26 16.97
N ALA A 156 -3.26 -1.27 17.39
CA ALA A 156 -3.16 -0.71 18.75
C ALA A 156 -3.30 -1.79 19.83
N GLY A 157 -4.24 -2.74 19.62
CA GLY A 157 -4.44 -3.87 20.56
C GLY A 157 -3.20 -4.74 20.70
N ALA A 158 -2.54 -5.08 19.59
CA ALA A 158 -1.32 -5.89 19.61
C ALA A 158 -0.17 -5.18 20.34
N VAL A 159 0.04 -3.89 20.05
CA VAL A 159 1.13 -3.11 20.68
C VAL A 159 0.89 -2.86 22.17
N SER A 160 -0.36 -2.70 22.60
CA SER A 160 -0.73 -2.44 23.99
C SER A 160 -1.01 -3.71 24.82
N ALA A 161 -0.91 -4.90 24.25
CA ALA A 161 -1.11 -6.15 24.96
C ALA A 161 -0.15 -6.29 26.16
N SER A 162 -0.58 -7.00 27.21
CA SER A 162 0.26 -7.25 28.41
C SER A 162 1.55 -7.97 28.06
N GLU A 163 1.48 -8.94 27.13
CA GLU A 163 2.61 -9.71 26.66
C GLU A 163 3.09 -9.22 25.29
N TRP A 164 4.41 -9.26 25.11
CA TRP A 164 5.07 -8.98 23.82
C TRP A 164 6.09 -10.08 23.58
N THR A 165 5.79 -10.96 22.65
CA THR A 165 6.58 -12.17 22.39
C THR A 165 7.57 -12.01 21.24
N HIS A 166 7.60 -10.84 20.60
CA HIS A 166 8.48 -10.60 19.45
C HIS A 166 9.90 -10.22 19.86
N ALA A 167 10.87 -10.58 19.02
CA ALA A 167 12.29 -10.29 19.22
C ALA A 167 12.66 -8.81 19.01
N TYR A 168 11.74 -8.00 18.49
CA TYR A 168 11.92 -6.56 18.27
C TYR A 168 11.05 -5.72 19.23
N PRO A 169 11.46 -4.47 19.54
CA PRO A 169 10.74 -3.65 20.51
C PRO A 169 9.41 -3.13 19.97
N ARG A 170 8.42 -2.96 20.86
CA ARG A 170 7.11 -2.36 20.55
C ARG A 170 7.21 -0.98 19.90
N GLU A 171 8.23 -0.21 20.32
CA GLU A 171 8.44 1.11 19.74
C GLU A 171 8.79 1.05 18.25
N LEU A 172 9.63 0.09 17.85
CA LEU A 172 9.94 -0.15 16.43
C LEU A 172 8.69 -0.62 15.67
N ALA A 173 7.86 -1.46 16.29
CA ALA A 173 6.59 -1.89 15.68
C ALA A 173 5.67 -0.72 15.38
N ALA A 174 5.43 0.13 16.38
CA ALA A 174 4.43 1.20 16.33
C ALA A 174 4.94 2.51 15.72
N PHE A 175 6.18 2.90 16.04
CA PHE A 175 6.72 4.23 15.76
C PHE A 175 8.13 4.15 15.14
N PRO A 176 8.25 3.50 13.96
CA PRO A 176 9.55 3.38 13.27
C PRO A 176 10.15 4.72 12.85
N LEU A 177 9.32 5.77 12.74
CA LEU A 177 9.75 7.16 12.52
C LEU A 177 9.24 8.07 13.65
N PRO A 178 10.03 9.07 14.09
CA PRO A 178 9.59 10.02 15.13
C PRO A 178 8.29 10.77 14.81
N SER A 179 8.04 11.07 13.53
CA SER A 179 6.82 11.74 13.07
C SER A 179 5.54 10.94 13.39
N LEU A 180 5.63 9.63 13.45
CA LEU A 180 4.49 8.77 13.77
C LEU A 180 4.05 8.89 15.23
N LYS A 181 4.88 9.42 16.13
CA LYS A 181 4.45 9.72 17.51
C LYS A 181 3.45 10.87 17.56
N LEU A 182 3.46 11.74 16.54
CA LEU A 182 2.56 12.88 16.45
C LEU A 182 1.30 12.58 15.65
N GLN A 183 1.42 11.72 14.61
CA GLN A 183 0.35 11.41 13.67
C GLN A 183 0.36 9.91 13.36
N LYS A 184 -0.12 9.09 14.30
CA LYS A 184 -0.22 7.65 14.09
C LYS A 184 -1.60 7.27 13.55
N TYR A 185 -1.60 6.60 12.41
CA TYR A 185 -2.73 5.79 11.98
C TYR A 185 -2.59 4.39 12.55
N TRP A 186 -3.58 3.93 13.29
CA TRP A 186 -3.61 2.57 13.80
C TRP A 186 -4.41 1.67 12.86
N PRO A 187 -3.78 0.64 12.25
CA PRO A 187 -4.51 -0.30 11.42
C PRO A 187 -5.56 -1.05 12.25
N PRO A 188 -6.79 -1.21 11.73
CA PRO A 188 -7.85 -1.89 12.48
C PRO A 188 -7.67 -3.40 12.54
N VAL A 189 -6.90 -3.97 11.61
CA VAL A 189 -6.69 -5.41 11.45
C VAL A 189 -5.21 -5.70 11.32
N ALA A 190 -4.74 -6.76 12.00
CA ALA A 190 -3.39 -7.30 11.83
C ALA A 190 -3.25 -8.03 10.49
N ARG A 191 -2.09 -8.64 10.25
CA ARG A 191 -1.83 -9.38 9.01
C ARG A 191 -2.84 -10.49 8.80
N VAL A 192 -3.49 -10.48 7.63
CA VAL A 192 -4.40 -11.53 7.19
C VAL A 192 -3.69 -12.46 6.21
N ASP A 193 -4.05 -13.73 6.24
CA ASP A 193 -3.67 -14.71 5.21
C ASP A 193 -4.62 -14.59 4.03
N ASN A 194 -4.24 -13.78 3.04
CA ASN A 194 -5.05 -13.54 1.85
C ASN A 194 -5.28 -14.82 1.06
N VAL A 195 -4.27 -15.70 0.96
CA VAL A 195 -4.35 -16.95 0.20
C VAL A 195 -5.34 -17.91 0.85
N TYR A 196 -5.30 -18.00 2.18
CA TYR A 196 -6.28 -18.79 2.92
C TYR A 196 -7.69 -18.22 2.76
N GLY A 197 -7.86 -16.90 2.91
CA GLY A 197 -9.13 -16.22 2.76
C GLY A 197 -9.77 -16.43 1.39
N ASP A 198 -8.99 -16.29 0.33
CA ASP A 198 -9.45 -16.49 -1.05
C ASP A 198 -9.90 -17.94 -1.33
N LYS A 199 -9.25 -18.92 -0.69
CA LYS A 199 -9.60 -20.33 -0.84
C LYS A 199 -10.74 -20.80 0.08
N ASN A 200 -10.98 -20.06 1.17
CA ASN A 200 -11.96 -20.41 2.20
C ASN A 200 -12.97 -19.29 2.38
N ILE A 201 -13.69 -18.97 1.31
CA ILE A 201 -14.74 -17.94 1.34
C ILE A 201 -15.84 -18.37 2.30
N MET A 202 -16.06 -17.56 3.35
CA MET A 202 -17.16 -17.76 4.29
C MET A 202 -18.20 -16.68 4.03
N CYS A 203 -19.40 -17.10 3.60
CA CYS A 203 -20.55 -16.21 3.51
C CYS A 203 -21.18 -16.07 4.89
N ALA A 204 -21.11 -14.88 5.47
CA ALA A 204 -21.79 -14.53 6.72
C ALA A 204 -23.21 -14.01 6.47
N CYS A 205 -23.74 -14.09 5.24
CA CYS A 205 -25.10 -13.69 4.92
C CYS A 205 -26.08 -14.65 5.57
N ILE A 206 -26.92 -14.14 6.45
CA ILE A 206 -28.06 -14.89 7.00
C ILE A 206 -28.99 -15.21 5.83
N PRO A 207 -29.37 -16.49 5.63
CA PRO A 207 -30.32 -16.85 4.58
C PRO A 207 -31.60 -16.05 4.71
N VAL A 208 -32.20 -15.62 3.58
CA VAL A 208 -33.47 -14.86 3.58
C VAL A 208 -34.59 -15.61 4.32
N ASP A 209 -34.54 -16.93 4.30
CA ASP A 209 -35.52 -17.77 5.00
C ASP A 209 -35.46 -17.65 6.54
N ALA A 210 -34.32 -17.25 7.11
CA ALA A 210 -34.19 -16.98 8.54
C ALA A 210 -34.99 -15.75 9.01
N TYR A 211 -35.41 -14.88 8.10
CA TYR A 211 -36.26 -13.72 8.40
C TYR A 211 -37.77 -14.01 8.23
N LYS A 212 -38.15 -15.22 7.87
CA LYS A 212 -39.56 -15.58 7.69
C LYS A 212 -40.28 -15.98 8.99
N GLU A 213 -39.51 -16.27 10.05
CA GLU A 213 -40.09 -16.77 11.31
C GLU A 213 -40.69 -15.68 12.20
N ASP A 214 -40.47 -14.40 11.93
CA ASP A 214 -40.97 -13.28 12.76
C ASP A 214 -42.29 -12.63 12.26
N VAL A 215 -42.96 -13.24 11.29
CA VAL A 215 -44.21 -12.65 10.71
C VAL A 215 -45.49 -13.33 11.19
N GLU A 216 -45.41 -14.37 12.03
CA GLU A 216 -46.57 -15.03 12.64
C GLU A 216 -46.56 -14.88 14.17
N ALA A 217 -46.73 -13.64 14.66
CA ALA A 217 -47.07 -13.38 16.06
C ALA A 217 -48.06 -12.22 16.17
#